data_0bb8b7395713d01fb2c69a469ffa7d7b
#
_entry.id   0bb8b7395713d01fb2c69a469ffa7d7b
#
_cell.length_a   1.000
_cell.length_b   1.000
_cell.length_c   1.000
_cell.angle_alpha   90.00
_cell.angle_beta   90.00
_cell.angle_gamma   90.00
#
_symmetry.space_group_name_H-M   'P 1'
#
loop_
_entity.id
_entity.type
_entity.pdbx_description
1 polymer ?
#
loop_
_entity_poly.entity_id
_entity_poly.type
_entity_poly.pdbx_seq_one_letter_code
_entity_poly.pdbx_strand_id
1 'polypeptide(L)'
;MIIRFENIDFNSSSGPNSFGKKLKKYIELDGHKISWHDYESVLCFIETHNMFRGKKLFQRLDGIYFNSDFDFKKQNQNILKTYQRADGVIFQSMFNKELTEKYFGEHKNSTIIHNGADIQLIEKIQPSQNKVLNEYDNVWSCAAAWRPHKRLKENIEYFLEHQGKNDCL
;
A
#
# COMPACT_ATOMS: atom_id res chain seq x y z
N MET A 1 12.92 2.31 -20.20
CA MET A 1 12.72 3.51 -19.34
C MET A 1 13.52 3.34 -18.07
N ILE A 2 14.09 4.42 -17.56
CA ILE A 2 14.81 4.42 -16.27
C ILE A 2 13.97 5.23 -15.26
N ILE A 3 13.59 4.60 -14.16
CA ILE A 3 12.68 5.16 -13.15
C ILE A 3 13.44 5.31 -11.83
N ARG A 4 13.29 6.45 -11.17
CA ARG A 4 13.71 6.61 -9.78
C ARG A 4 12.54 6.30 -8.85
N PHE A 5 12.78 5.43 -7.88
CA PHE A 5 11.86 5.28 -6.75
C PHE A 5 12.23 6.26 -5.65
N GLU A 6 11.26 7.01 -5.20
CA GLU A 6 11.43 8.03 -4.15
C GLU A 6 10.61 7.66 -2.94
N ASN A 7 11.16 7.89 -1.75
CA ASN A 7 10.57 7.54 -0.46
C ASN A 7 10.34 6.02 -0.29
N ILE A 8 11.31 5.21 -0.72
CA ILE A 8 11.35 3.77 -0.52
C ILE A 8 12.66 3.38 0.16
N ASP A 9 12.54 2.63 1.23
CA ASP A 9 13.66 1.94 1.89
C ASP A 9 13.61 0.43 1.56
N PHE A 10 14.53 -0.02 0.74
CA PHE A 10 14.63 -1.43 0.34
C PHE A 10 15.08 -2.36 1.48
N ASN A 11 15.52 -1.85 2.61
CA ASN A 11 15.87 -2.66 3.79
C ASN A 11 14.69 -2.82 4.77
N SER A 12 13.66 -2.00 4.64
CA SER A 12 12.47 -2.03 5.50
C SER A 12 11.45 -3.07 5.01
N SER A 13 10.70 -3.66 5.95
CA SER A 13 9.58 -4.59 5.69
C SER A 13 8.20 -3.94 5.82
N SER A 14 8.12 -2.61 5.92
CA SER A 14 6.82 -1.91 5.95
C SER A 14 6.00 -2.17 4.68
N GLY A 15 4.68 -2.00 4.74
CA GLY A 15 3.78 -2.25 3.61
C GLY A 15 4.22 -1.55 2.31
N PRO A 16 4.41 -0.21 2.29
CA PRO A 16 4.87 0.52 1.12
C PRO A 16 6.22 0.04 0.59
N ASN A 17 7.17 -0.22 1.49
CA ASN A 17 8.51 -0.68 1.12
C ASN A 17 8.51 -2.11 0.55
N SER A 18 7.72 -3.00 1.14
CA SER A 18 7.53 -4.37 0.62
C SER A 18 6.87 -4.37 -0.76
N PHE A 19 5.88 -3.48 -0.97
CA PHE A 19 5.29 -3.26 -2.28
C PHE A 19 6.34 -2.73 -3.28
N GLY A 20 7.12 -1.72 -2.91
CA GLY A 20 8.18 -1.16 -3.76
C GLY A 20 9.22 -2.18 -4.20
N LYS A 21 9.63 -3.10 -3.29
CA LYS A 21 10.52 -4.21 -3.62
C LYS A 21 9.94 -5.13 -4.70
N LYS A 22 8.68 -5.52 -4.54
CA LYS A 22 7.98 -6.37 -5.52
C LYS A 22 7.83 -5.65 -6.85
N LEU A 23 7.40 -4.40 -6.83
CA LEU A 23 7.23 -3.58 -8.02
C LEU A 23 8.57 -3.42 -8.78
N LYS A 24 9.68 -3.18 -8.07
CA LYS A 24 11.02 -3.13 -8.67
C LYS A 24 11.31 -4.39 -9.47
N LYS A 25 11.12 -5.57 -8.85
CA LYS A 25 11.33 -6.87 -9.50
C LYS A 25 10.58 -6.97 -10.84
N TYR A 26 9.28 -6.63 -10.84
CA TYR A 26 8.46 -6.75 -12.04
C TYR A 26 8.80 -5.70 -13.11
N ILE A 27 9.11 -4.49 -12.72
CA ILE A 27 9.58 -3.43 -13.63
C ILE A 27 10.90 -3.84 -14.31
N GLU A 28 11.83 -4.46 -13.57
CA GLU A 28 13.08 -4.93 -14.12
C GLU A 28 12.90 -6.15 -15.03
N LEU A 29 11.97 -7.06 -14.72
CA LEU A 29 11.59 -8.17 -15.59
C LEU A 29 10.96 -7.69 -16.91
N ASP A 30 10.25 -6.55 -16.89
CA ASP A 30 9.66 -5.91 -18.07
C ASP A 30 10.68 -5.06 -18.88
N GLY A 31 11.95 -5.19 -18.59
CA GLY A 31 13.04 -4.55 -19.34
C GLY A 31 13.28 -3.08 -18.97
N HIS A 32 12.72 -2.59 -17.89
CA HIS A 32 12.97 -1.25 -17.36
C HIS A 32 14.06 -1.30 -16.26
N LYS A 33 14.54 -0.14 -15.83
CA LYS A 33 15.58 -0.05 -14.78
C LYS A 33 15.13 0.88 -13.66
N ILE A 34 15.48 0.50 -12.43
CA ILE A 34 15.39 1.39 -11.28
C ILE A 34 16.78 1.96 -10.99
N SER A 35 16.90 3.28 -10.98
CA SER A 35 18.16 3.98 -10.75
C SER A 35 17.95 5.27 -9.93
N TRP A 36 18.95 5.61 -9.14
CA TRP A 36 19.04 6.88 -8.42
C TRP A 36 19.67 7.99 -9.28
N HIS A 37 20.35 7.60 -10.35
CA HIS A 37 21.02 8.47 -11.31
C HIS A 37 20.45 8.24 -12.71
N ASP A 38 20.53 9.25 -13.56
CA ASP A 38 20.18 9.17 -14.99
C ASP A 38 18.75 8.65 -15.27
N TYR A 39 17.79 8.97 -14.38
CA TYR A 39 16.40 8.58 -14.52
C TYR A 39 15.61 9.56 -15.40
N GLU A 40 14.57 9.04 -16.04
CA GLU A 40 13.64 9.80 -16.90
C GLU A 40 12.44 10.29 -16.12
N SER A 41 11.97 9.51 -15.15
CA SER A 41 10.80 9.80 -14.33
C SER A 41 10.99 9.36 -12.87
N VAL A 42 10.16 9.88 -11.99
CA VAL A 42 10.16 9.58 -10.56
C VAL A 42 8.82 8.97 -10.18
N LEU A 43 8.84 7.82 -9.55
CA LEU A 43 7.71 7.26 -8.83
C LEU A 43 7.92 7.46 -7.33
N CYS A 44 7.17 8.38 -6.77
CA CYS A 44 7.20 8.73 -5.36
C CYS A 44 6.13 7.95 -4.59
N PHE A 45 6.54 7.31 -3.50
CA PHE A 45 5.63 6.60 -2.61
C PHE A 45 5.23 7.52 -1.47
N ILE A 46 3.95 7.86 -1.42
CA ILE A 46 3.28 8.71 -0.45
C ILE A 46 3.68 10.19 -0.59
N GLU A 47 4.92 10.56 -0.28
CA GLU A 47 5.36 11.96 -0.23
C GLU A 47 6.85 12.11 -0.50
N THR A 48 7.27 13.34 -0.85
CA THR A 48 8.69 13.70 -0.94
C THR A 48 8.91 15.19 -0.70
N HIS A 49 10.04 15.52 -0.10
CA HIS A 49 10.54 16.89 0.02
C HIS A 49 11.42 17.32 -1.17
N ASN A 50 11.87 16.36 -1.97
CA ASN A 50 12.79 16.60 -3.07
C ASN A 50 12.09 17.23 -4.26
N MET A 51 12.82 18.07 -5.00
CA MET A 51 12.38 18.66 -6.26
C MET A 51 13.11 17.98 -7.43
N PHE A 52 12.36 17.59 -8.45
CA PHE A 52 12.85 16.87 -9.62
C PHE A 52 12.70 17.73 -10.88
N ARG A 53 13.60 18.73 -11.04
CA ARG A 53 13.53 19.66 -12.17
C ARG A 53 13.68 18.92 -13.51
N GLY A 54 12.77 19.20 -14.46
CA GLY A 54 12.80 18.60 -15.80
C GLY A 54 12.48 17.10 -15.85
N LYS A 55 11.97 16.52 -14.76
CA LYS A 55 11.56 15.12 -14.69
C LYS A 55 10.08 15.01 -14.33
N LYS A 56 9.40 13.99 -14.87
CA LYS A 56 8.02 13.69 -14.51
C LYS A 56 7.96 13.06 -13.12
N LEU A 57 7.06 13.59 -12.29
CA LEU A 57 6.80 13.10 -10.95
C LEU A 57 5.44 12.39 -10.90
N PHE A 58 5.42 11.12 -10.59
CA PHE A 58 4.21 10.36 -10.31
C PHE A 58 4.16 10.02 -8.83
N GLN A 59 3.03 10.32 -8.19
CA GLN A 59 2.81 10.00 -6.78
C GLN A 59 1.90 8.78 -6.67
N ARG A 60 2.36 7.77 -5.93
CA ARG A 60 1.52 6.63 -5.54
C ARG A 60 1.06 6.82 -4.10
N LEU A 61 -0.25 6.88 -3.90
CA LEU A 61 -0.87 7.06 -2.59
C LEU A 61 -1.47 5.76 -2.07
N ASP A 62 -1.07 5.40 -0.85
CA ASP A 62 -1.64 4.30 -0.08
C ASP A 62 -2.84 4.77 0.77
N GLY A 63 -2.93 6.07 1.03
CA GLY A 63 -3.94 6.73 1.84
C GLY A 63 -3.46 8.10 2.32
N ILE A 64 -4.35 8.80 3.02
CA ILE A 64 -4.07 10.04 3.72
C ILE A 64 -4.50 9.91 5.18
N TYR A 65 -3.99 10.78 6.04
CA TYR A 65 -4.46 10.87 7.43
C TYR A 65 -5.81 11.59 7.48
N PHE A 66 -6.75 11.08 8.25
CA PHE A 66 -8.10 11.68 8.41
C PHE A 66 -8.67 11.48 9.82
N ASN A 67 -7.90 10.92 10.76
CA ASN A 67 -8.32 10.75 12.13
C ASN A 67 -8.33 12.10 12.86
N SER A 68 -9.50 12.49 13.35
CA SER A 68 -9.74 13.76 14.07
C SER A 68 -9.07 13.85 15.45
N ASP A 69 -8.61 12.72 16.00
CA ASP A 69 -7.85 12.71 17.27
C ASP A 69 -6.44 13.30 17.12
N PHE A 70 -6.00 13.51 15.90
CA PHE A 70 -4.70 14.06 15.56
C PHE A 70 -4.83 15.26 14.62
N ASP A 71 -3.80 16.09 14.56
CA ASP A 71 -3.70 17.14 13.54
C ASP A 71 -3.40 16.53 12.15
N PHE A 72 -4.42 15.88 11.58
CA PHE A 72 -4.29 15.23 10.28
C PHE A 72 -3.98 16.22 9.14
N LYS A 73 -4.33 17.50 9.29
CA LYS A 73 -3.98 18.53 8.30
C LYS A 73 -2.48 18.76 8.27
N LYS A 74 -1.84 18.83 9.43
CA LYS A 74 -0.39 18.93 9.55
C LYS A 74 0.31 17.67 9.05
N GLN A 75 -0.22 16.50 9.41
CA GLN A 75 0.31 15.21 8.94
C GLN A 75 0.25 15.09 7.41
N ASN A 76 -0.81 15.59 6.79
CA ASN A 76 -1.00 15.54 5.34
C ASN A 76 -0.26 16.65 4.57
N GLN A 77 0.36 17.62 5.23
CA GLN A 77 0.90 18.81 4.58
C GLN A 77 1.89 18.49 3.45
N ASN A 78 2.81 17.55 3.68
CA ASN A 78 3.81 17.19 2.69
C ASN A 78 3.24 16.25 1.61
N ILE A 79 2.30 15.39 1.99
CA ILE A 79 1.54 14.55 1.03
C ILE A 79 0.80 15.45 0.04
N LEU A 80 0.09 16.48 0.54
CA LEU A 80 -0.62 17.45 -0.27
C LEU A 80 0.32 18.25 -1.19
N LYS A 81 1.46 18.73 -0.67
CA LYS A 81 2.46 19.44 -1.50
C LYS A 81 2.99 18.55 -2.62
N THR A 82 3.18 17.27 -2.36
CA THR A 82 3.60 16.30 -3.38
C THR A 82 2.49 16.08 -4.39
N TYR A 83 1.25 15.91 -3.92
CA TYR A 83 0.04 15.75 -4.75
C TYR A 83 -0.16 16.89 -5.74
N GLN A 84 -0.07 18.13 -5.27
CA GLN A 84 -0.30 19.33 -6.09
C GLN A 84 0.73 19.51 -7.20
N ARG A 85 1.96 19.02 -7.03
CA ARG A 85 3.04 19.15 -8.02
C ARG A 85 3.28 17.90 -8.85
N ALA A 86 2.59 16.79 -8.53
CA ALA A 86 2.71 15.56 -9.31
C ALA A 86 2.16 15.74 -10.74
N ASP A 87 2.82 15.18 -11.72
CA ASP A 87 2.32 15.09 -13.10
C ASP A 87 1.19 14.06 -13.22
N GLY A 88 1.13 13.11 -12.31
CA GLY A 88 0.05 12.13 -12.19
C GLY A 88 0.01 11.45 -10.83
N VAL A 89 -1.16 10.97 -10.44
CA VAL A 89 -1.40 10.31 -9.17
C VAL A 89 -1.96 8.91 -9.39
N ILE A 90 -1.40 7.93 -8.70
CA ILE A 90 -1.83 6.54 -8.72
C ILE A 90 -2.44 6.21 -7.35
N PHE A 91 -3.72 5.93 -7.33
CA PHE A 91 -4.44 5.47 -6.14
C PHE A 91 -4.51 3.95 -6.12
N GLN A 92 -4.47 3.34 -4.93
CA GLN A 92 -4.57 1.89 -4.80
C GLN A 92 -6.02 1.36 -4.77
N SER A 93 -7.01 2.24 -4.59
CA SER A 93 -8.43 1.88 -4.57
C SER A 93 -9.32 3.09 -4.85
N MET A 94 -10.58 2.83 -5.20
CA MET A 94 -11.59 3.88 -5.34
C MET A 94 -11.78 4.64 -4.02
N PHE A 95 -11.90 3.92 -2.90
CA PHE A 95 -12.00 4.54 -1.57
C PHE A 95 -10.86 5.53 -1.29
N ASN A 96 -9.61 5.13 -1.61
CA ASN A 96 -8.46 6.01 -1.44
C ASN A 96 -8.57 7.27 -2.32
N LYS A 97 -9.00 7.10 -3.58
CA LYS A 97 -9.20 8.22 -4.50
C LYS A 97 -10.24 9.19 -3.97
N GLU A 98 -11.44 8.72 -3.67
CA GLU A 98 -12.56 9.53 -3.17
C GLU A 98 -12.19 10.26 -1.88
N LEU A 99 -11.56 9.56 -0.93
CA LEU A 99 -11.11 10.16 0.33
C LEU A 99 -10.07 11.26 0.09
N THR A 100 -9.08 11.00 -0.76
CA THR A 100 -8.03 11.97 -1.05
C THR A 100 -8.60 13.19 -1.78
N GLU A 101 -9.42 12.98 -2.80
CA GLU A 101 -10.04 14.07 -3.56
C GLU A 101 -11.00 14.92 -2.71
N LYS A 102 -11.68 14.32 -1.74
CA LYS A 102 -12.49 15.04 -0.76
C LYS A 102 -11.69 16.08 0.04
N TYR A 103 -10.44 15.76 0.40
CA TYR A 103 -9.61 16.63 1.25
C TYR A 103 -8.62 17.49 0.46
N PHE A 104 -8.14 17.01 -0.69
CA PHE A 104 -7.09 17.66 -1.49
C PHE A 104 -7.62 18.31 -2.78
N GLY A 105 -8.86 17.96 -3.18
CA GLY A 105 -9.43 18.30 -4.47
C GLY A 105 -9.07 17.27 -5.55
N GLU A 106 -9.78 17.30 -6.67
CA GLU A 106 -9.52 16.40 -7.80
C GLU A 106 -8.16 16.65 -8.43
N HIS A 107 -7.48 15.56 -8.80
CA HIS A 107 -6.24 15.64 -9.56
C HIS A 107 -6.53 15.41 -11.06
N LYS A 108 -6.11 16.39 -11.90
CA LYS A 108 -6.36 16.39 -13.36
C LYS A 108 -5.85 15.15 -14.11
N ASN A 109 -4.88 14.45 -13.55
CA ASN A 109 -4.28 13.24 -14.12
C ASN A 109 -4.14 12.20 -13.02
N SER A 110 -5.15 11.37 -12.85
CA SER A 110 -5.16 10.33 -11.83
C SER A 110 -5.69 9.00 -12.37
N THR A 111 -5.23 7.92 -11.78
CA THR A 111 -5.70 6.56 -12.10
C THR A 111 -5.75 5.69 -10.85
N ILE A 112 -6.45 4.58 -10.93
CA ILE A 112 -6.49 3.56 -9.89
C ILE A 112 -5.76 2.34 -10.40
N ILE A 113 -4.74 1.91 -9.66
CA ILE A 113 -4.04 0.65 -9.89
C ILE A 113 -4.05 -0.13 -8.56
N HIS A 114 -4.86 -1.16 -8.52
CA HIS A 114 -4.98 -2.01 -7.34
C HIS A 114 -3.68 -2.75 -7.04
N ASN A 115 -3.45 -3.03 -5.77
CA ASN A 115 -2.33 -3.88 -5.38
C ASN A 115 -2.58 -5.31 -5.90
N GLY A 116 -1.57 -5.87 -6.54
CA GLY A 116 -1.58 -7.27 -6.96
C GLY A 116 -1.03 -8.21 -5.89
N ALA A 117 -1.27 -9.50 -6.10
CA ALA A 117 -0.66 -10.57 -5.33
C ALA A 117 0.50 -11.19 -6.13
N ASP A 118 1.51 -11.69 -5.43
CA ASP A 118 2.59 -12.46 -6.06
C ASP A 118 2.12 -13.90 -6.29
N ILE A 119 1.52 -14.15 -7.45
CA ILE A 119 0.95 -15.45 -7.83
C ILE A 119 2.02 -16.54 -7.77
N GLN A 120 3.23 -16.27 -8.26
CA GLN A 120 4.34 -17.25 -8.23
C GLN A 120 4.73 -17.65 -6.80
N LEU A 121 4.57 -16.74 -5.83
CA LEU A 121 4.78 -17.06 -4.42
C LEU A 121 3.62 -17.89 -3.88
N ILE A 122 2.39 -17.49 -4.19
CA ILE A 122 1.18 -18.17 -3.71
C ILE A 122 1.13 -19.62 -4.20
N GLU A 123 1.45 -19.87 -5.46
CA GLU A 123 1.47 -21.20 -6.05
C GLU A 123 2.49 -22.15 -5.40
N LYS A 124 3.53 -21.62 -4.76
CA LYS A 124 4.55 -22.39 -4.05
C LYS A 124 4.19 -22.71 -2.61
N ILE A 125 3.15 -22.05 -2.08
CA ILE A 125 2.70 -22.28 -0.70
C ILE A 125 2.04 -23.66 -0.61
N GLN A 126 2.60 -24.50 0.25
CA GLN A 126 1.98 -25.79 0.53
C GLN A 126 0.88 -25.61 1.58
N PRO A 127 -0.22 -26.38 1.50
CA PRO A 127 -1.23 -26.40 2.53
C PRO A 127 -0.62 -26.67 3.91
N SER A 128 -1.18 -26.05 4.93
CA SER A 128 -0.75 -26.31 6.31
C SER A 128 -0.90 -27.79 6.64
N GLN A 129 0.16 -28.39 7.19
CA GLN A 129 0.13 -29.76 7.71
C GLN A 129 -0.21 -29.79 9.21
N ASN A 130 -0.65 -28.68 9.77
CA ASN A 130 -1.07 -28.62 11.18
C ASN A 130 -2.34 -29.45 11.37
N LYS A 131 -2.18 -30.62 11.98
CA LYS A 131 -3.28 -31.58 12.23
C LYS A 131 -4.38 -30.99 13.10
N VAL A 132 -4.04 -30.08 14.01
CA VAL A 132 -5.01 -29.42 14.88
C VAL A 132 -6.02 -28.61 14.08
N LEU A 133 -5.59 -27.94 13.02
CA LEU A 133 -6.50 -27.16 12.16
C LEU A 133 -7.47 -28.05 11.39
N ASN A 134 -7.13 -29.31 11.14
CA ASN A 134 -8.00 -30.26 10.44
C ASN A 134 -9.14 -30.81 11.32
N GLU A 135 -9.14 -30.51 12.62
CA GLU A 135 -10.19 -30.89 13.56
C GLU A 135 -11.36 -29.89 13.57
N TYR A 136 -11.20 -28.75 12.92
CA TYR A 136 -12.21 -27.71 12.84
C TYR A 136 -12.92 -27.68 11.47
N ASP A 137 -14.19 -27.32 11.49
CA ASP A 137 -15.00 -27.22 10.26
C ASP A 137 -14.56 -26.01 9.43
N ASN A 138 -14.28 -24.88 10.10
CA ASN A 138 -13.73 -23.69 9.46
C ASN A 138 -12.58 -23.11 10.28
N VAL A 139 -11.53 -22.68 9.59
CA VAL A 139 -10.41 -21.94 10.17
C VAL A 139 -10.48 -20.50 9.71
N TRP A 140 -10.81 -19.63 10.63
CA TRP A 140 -10.77 -18.18 10.40
C TRP A 140 -9.35 -17.69 10.60
N SER A 141 -8.95 -16.68 9.85
CA SER A 141 -7.63 -16.10 10.03
C SER A 141 -7.66 -14.58 9.90
N CYS A 142 -6.91 -13.91 10.76
CA CYS A 142 -6.70 -12.49 10.68
C CYS A 142 -5.24 -12.18 10.99
N ALA A 143 -4.52 -11.60 10.02
CA ALA A 143 -3.11 -11.28 10.16
C ALA A 143 -2.86 -9.78 9.99
N ALA A 144 -2.28 -9.16 11.01
CA ALA A 144 -1.84 -7.76 10.97
C ALA A 144 -0.67 -7.51 11.92
N ALA A 145 0.09 -6.44 11.67
CA ALA A 145 0.87 -5.82 12.73
C ALA A 145 -0.11 -5.04 13.62
N TRP A 146 -0.54 -5.67 14.70
CA TRP A 146 -1.63 -5.17 15.53
C TRP A 146 -1.31 -3.79 16.13
N ARG A 147 -2.18 -2.84 15.83
CA ARG A 147 -2.20 -1.47 16.35
C ARG A 147 -3.67 -1.08 16.53
N PRO A 148 -4.02 -0.05 17.32
CA PRO A 148 -5.42 0.32 17.58
C PRO A 148 -6.29 0.40 16.33
N HIS A 149 -5.80 1.00 15.25
CA HIS A 149 -6.54 1.13 13.99
C HIS A 149 -6.70 -0.19 13.21
N LYS A 150 -6.06 -1.29 13.63
CA LYS A 150 -6.27 -2.63 13.05
C LYS A 150 -7.41 -3.41 13.72
N ARG A 151 -7.96 -2.82 14.80
CA ARG A 151 -9.24 -3.25 15.39
C ARG A 151 -9.24 -4.73 15.80
N LEU A 152 -8.19 -5.17 16.53
CA LEU A 152 -8.07 -6.56 16.97
C LEU A 152 -9.30 -7.04 17.76
N LYS A 153 -9.77 -6.20 18.68
CA LYS A 153 -10.92 -6.53 19.53
C LYS A 153 -12.16 -6.80 18.68
N GLU A 154 -12.48 -5.90 17.77
CA GLU A 154 -13.65 -6.02 16.91
C GLU A 154 -13.55 -7.20 15.93
N ASN A 155 -12.33 -7.56 15.49
CA ASN A 155 -12.15 -8.78 14.70
C ASN A 155 -12.46 -10.04 15.52
N ILE A 156 -12.04 -10.09 16.79
CA ILE A 156 -12.35 -11.21 17.69
C ILE A 156 -13.85 -11.25 17.99
N GLU A 157 -14.45 -10.11 18.30
CA GLU A 157 -15.90 -10.00 18.54
C GLU A 157 -16.71 -10.48 17.33
N TYR A 158 -16.31 -10.05 16.12
CA TYR A 158 -16.95 -10.50 14.89
C TYR A 158 -16.86 -12.02 14.71
N PHE A 159 -15.70 -12.62 14.97
CA PHE A 159 -15.54 -14.06 14.95
C PHE A 159 -16.50 -14.73 15.95
N LEU A 160 -16.51 -14.28 17.21
CA LEU A 160 -17.36 -14.86 18.27
C LEU A 160 -18.86 -14.78 17.95
N GLU A 161 -19.30 -13.75 17.23
CA GLU A 161 -20.69 -13.58 16.79
C GLU A 161 -21.08 -14.50 15.64
N HIS A 162 -20.12 -14.87 14.77
CA HIS A 162 -20.39 -15.55 13.50
C HIS A 162 -19.82 -16.95 13.41
N GLN A 163 -19.07 -17.41 14.43
CA GLN A 163 -18.47 -18.73 14.44
C GLN A 163 -19.52 -19.85 14.46
N GLY A 164 -19.26 -20.92 13.73
CA GLY A 164 -19.97 -22.18 13.86
C GLY A 164 -19.56 -22.94 15.13
N LYS A 165 -20.24 -24.05 15.39
CA LYS A 165 -20.03 -24.83 16.62
C LYS A 165 -18.61 -25.39 16.76
N ASN A 166 -17.94 -25.62 15.65
CA ASN A 166 -16.60 -26.24 15.57
C ASN A 166 -15.64 -25.37 14.69
N ASP A 167 -15.72 -24.06 14.80
CA ASP A 167 -14.82 -23.14 14.13
C ASP A 167 -13.67 -22.71 15.06
N CYS A 168 -12.53 -22.31 14.48
CA CYS A 168 -11.43 -21.68 15.23
C CYS A 168 -10.92 -20.41 14.54
N LEU A 169 -10.25 -19.54 15.35
CA LEU A 169 -9.58 -18.30 14.89
C LEU A 169 -8.08 -18.41 15.13
#